data_f31bda594e6650deb2960d2ebba3b035
#
_entry.id   f31bda594e6650deb2960d2ebba3b035
#
_cell.length_a   1.000
_cell.length_b   1.000
_cell.length_c   1.000
_cell.angle_alpha   90.00
_cell.angle_beta   90.00
_cell.angle_gamma   90.00
#
_symmetry.space_group_name_H-M   'P 1'
#
loop_
_entity.id
_entity.type
_entity.pdbx_description
1 polymer ?
#
loop_
_entity_poly.entity_id
_entity_poly.type
_entity_poly.pdbx_seq_one_letter_code
_entity_poly.pdbx_strand_id
1 'polypeptide(L)'
;MAKEIKFSEDARRSMLRGVDALANAVKVTLGPKGRNVVLEKKFGSPLITNDGVSIAKEIELEDAFENMGAQLVKEVATKTNDVAGDGTTTATVLAQAMIREGLKNVTAGANPMVIRKGIDKAVKAAVDELKNISKPIEGKQSIAQVASISAADEEVGQLIAEAMEKVGNDGVITVEESKGFLTELEVVEGMQFDRGYISPYMITDTDKMEAVLDNPLILITDKKISNIQEILPVLEKVVQSGKQLLIIAEDIEGEAQATLIMNRLRGTFTSVGVKAPGFGDRRKAMLQDIAALTGAQVITEELGLDLKSTTVEQLGSARQVRVTKENTIIVDGAGDKADITARVNQIRAQLEETTSDFDREKLQERLAKLAGGVAVIKVGAATETELKERKLRIEDALNSTRAAVEEGIVSGGGTALVNVYKAVAAVQAAGDEQTGVNIVLRSLEEPIRTIAANAGQEGSVIVERLKNEKIGVGYNAATGEWVNMFEAGIVDPAKVTRSALQNAASVAAMFLTTEAVVADKPEPKGAAAPDMGGMGGMGGMM
;
A
#
# COMPACT_ATOMS: atom_id res chain seq x y z
N MET A 1 -0.50 33.35 11.01
CA MET A 1 -1.92 33.26 10.58
C MET A 1 -2.82 33.21 11.82
N ALA A 2 -3.97 33.88 11.80
CA ALA A 2 -4.96 33.78 12.87
C ALA A 2 -5.62 32.42 12.83
N LYS A 3 -5.99 31.87 14.00
CA LYS A 3 -6.69 30.59 14.11
C LYS A 3 -8.18 30.82 14.34
N GLU A 4 -8.97 29.93 13.76
CA GLU A 4 -10.39 29.76 14.08
C GLU A 4 -10.55 28.48 14.91
N ILE A 5 -11.35 28.55 15.97
CA ILE A 5 -11.51 27.43 16.90
C ILE A 5 -13.00 27.14 17.03
N LYS A 6 -13.37 25.88 16.84
CA LYS A 6 -14.72 25.36 17.15
C LYS A 6 -14.62 24.41 18.33
N PHE A 7 -15.67 24.37 19.15
CA PHE A 7 -15.72 23.55 20.35
C PHE A 7 -16.93 22.61 20.32
N SER A 8 -16.85 21.58 21.13
CA SER A 8 -17.96 20.70 21.49
C SER A 8 -18.73 20.16 20.27
N GLU A 9 -20.04 20.32 20.25
CA GLU A 9 -20.92 19.79 19.23
C GLU A 9 -20.65 20.41 17.84
N ASP A 10 -20.38 21.71 17.75
CA ASP A 10 -20.13 22.38 16.47
C ASP A 10 -18.87 21.87 15.80
N ALA A 11 -17.82 21.60 16.59
CA ALA A 11 -16.58 21.00 16.10
C ALA A 11 -16.85 19.59 15.53
N ARG A 12 -17.48 18.74 16.33
CA ARG A 12 -17.77 17.34 15.96
C ARG A 12 -18.71 17.25 14.77
N ARG A 13 -19.74 18.10 14.70
CA ARG A 13 -20.72 18.14 13.59
C ARG A 13 -20.05 18.58 12.27
N SER A 14 -19.16 19.58 12.32
CA SER A 14 -18.42 20.00 11.13
C SER A 14 -17.52 18.88 10.62
N MET A 15 -16.73 18.25 11.49
CA MET A 15 -15.89 17.12 11.11
C MET A 15 -16.70 15.91 10.59
N LEU A 16 -17.87 15.62 11.18
CA LEU A 16 -18.75 14.52 10.72
C LEU A 16 -19.20 14.72 9.28
N ARG A 17 -19.50 15.96 8.86
CA ARG A 17 -19.84 16.21 7.44
C ARG A 17 -18.71 15.83 6.51
N GLY A 18 -17.46 16.10 6.91
CA GLY A 18 -16.28 15.66 6.14
C GLY A 18 -16.10 14.15 6.09
N VAL A 19 -16.28 13.48 7.24
CA VAL A 19 -16.30 12.00 7.31
C VAL A 19 -17.33 11.44 6.34
N ASP A 20 -18.54 12.01 6.37
CA ASP A 20 -19.65 11.55 5.53
C ASP A 20 -19.40 11.83 4.05
N ALA A 21 -18.84 12.97 3.70
CA ALA A 21 -18.52 13.30 2.32
C ALA A 21 -17.55 12.28 1.71
N LEU A 22 -16.44 12.00 2.41
CA LEU A 22 -15.47 11.01 1.96
C LEU A 22 -16.05 9.59 1.95
N ALA A 23 -16.62 9.13 3.05
CA ALA A 23 -17.09 7.76 3.16
C ALA A 23 -18.23 7.46 2.19
N ASN A 24 -19.13 8.41 1.90
CA ASN A 24 -20.20 8.24 0.94
C ASN A 24 -19.68 8.12 -0.51
N ALA A 25 -18.56 8.81 -0.84
CA ALA A 25 -17.94 8.65 -2.15
C ALA A 25 -17.26 7.27 -2.30
N VAL A 26 -16.64 6.77 -1.22
CA VAL A 26 -15.93 5.49 -1.23
C VAL A 26 -16.87 4.28 -1.19
N LYS A 27 -17.90 4.29 -0.33
CA LYS A 27 -18.75 3.11 -0.06
C LYS A 27 -19.54 2.59 -1.27
N VAL A 28 -19.75 3.42 -2.29
CA VAL A 28 -20.48 3.02 -3.52
C VAL A 28 -19.73 1.95 -4.32
N THR A 29 -18.44 1.77 -4.04
CA THR A 29 -17.59 0.79 -4.72
C THR A 29 -17.65 -0.61 -4.08
N LEU A 30 -18.22 -0.74 -2.87
CA LEU A 30 -18.15 -1.96 -2.07
C LEU A 30 -19.03 -3.08 -2.62
N GLY A 31 -18.44 -4.27 -2.75
CA GLY A 31 -19.11 -5.52 -3.10
C GLY A 31 -19.24 -5.77 -4.62
N PRO A 32 -19.80 -6.94 -5.02
CA PRO A 32 -19.79 -7.39 -6.42
C PRO A 32 -20.66 -6.54 -7.35
N LYS A 33 -21.58 -5.73 -6.81
CA LYS A 33 -22.38 -4.74 -7.55
C LYS A 33 -22.00 -3.31 -7.21
N GLY A 34 -20.82 -3.12 -6.62
CA GLY A 34 -20.20 -1.81 -6.44
C GLY A 34 -19.94 -1.13 -7.78
N ARG A 35 -19.88 0.20 -7.76
CA ARG A 35 -19.72 1.04 -8.96
C ARG A 35 -18.45 1.84 -8.86
N ASN A 36 -17.90 2.20 -10.01
CA ASN A 36 -16.70 3.02 -10.10
C ASN A 36 -16.99 4.49 -9.75
N VAL A 37 -15.95 5.17 -9.28
CA VAL A 37 -15.91 6.61 -9.09
C VAL A 37 -14.98 7.22 -10.14
N VAL A 38 -15.34 8.38 -10.66
CA VAL A 38 -14.52 9.13 -11.62
C VAL A 38 -13.80 10.24 -10.89
N LEU A 39 -12.49 10.25 -10.98
CA LEU A 39 -11.60 11.23 -10.34
C LEU A 39 -11.03 12.16 -11.42
N GLU A 40 -11.14 13.47 -11.20
CA GLU A 40 -10.52 14.46 -12.06
C GLU A 40 -9.00 14.39 -11.90
N LYS A 41 -8.29 14.49 -13.01
CA LYS A 41 -6.83 14.68 -13.02
C LYS A 41 -6.49 16.01 -13.68
N LYS A 42 -5.58 16.77 -13.07
CA LYS A 42 -5.12 18.07 -13.60
C LYS A 42 -4.51 17.96 -15.00
N PHE A 43 -3.93 16.80 -15.29
CA PHE A 43 -3.33 16.47 -16.59
C PHE A 43 -3.72 15.05 -16.99
N GLY A 44 -4.03 14.84 -18.26
CA GLY A 44 -4.42 13.54 -18.80
C GLY A 44 -5.93 13.25 -18.69
N SER A 45 -6.30 11.99 -18.86
CA SER A 45 -7.68 11.54 -18.77
C SER A 45 -8.12 11.37 -17.31
N PRO A 46 -9.42 11.56 -16.98
CA PRO A 46 -9.96 11.21 -15.67
C PRO A 46 -9.65 9.77 -15.31
N LEU A 47 -9.36 9.53 -14.03
CA LEU A 47 -9.18 8.18 -13.52
C LEU A 47 -10.56 7.59 -13.14
N ILE A 48 -10.88 6.43 -13.67
CA ILE A 48 -12.05 5.63 -13.26
C ILE A 48 -11.54 4.50 -12.39
N THR A 49 -12.03 4.42 -11.15
CA THR A 49 -11.54 3.42 -10.19
C THR A 49 -12.61 3.04 -9.18
N ASN A 50 -12.49 1.85 -8.62
CA ASN A 50 -13.23 1.36 -7.46
C ASN A 50 -12.32 1.20 -6.22
N ASP A 51 -11.03 1.49 -6.33
CA ASP A 51 -10.12 1.44 -5.20
C ASP A 51 -10.40 2.55 -4.19
N GLY A 52 -10.72 2.13 -2.95
CA GLY A 52 -11.11 3.03 -1.88
C GLY A 52 -10.02 3.99 -1.44
N VAL A 53 -8.76 3.58 -1.42
CA VAL A 53 -7.66 4.46 -1.01
C VAL A 53 -7.36 5.52 -2.07
N SER A 54 -7.40 5.17 -3.35
CA SER A 54 -7.24 6.12 -4.46
C SER A 54 -8.33 7.20 -4.44
N ILE A 55 -9.59 6.79 -4.19
CA ILE A 55 -10.70 7.73 -4.06
C ILE A 55 -10.50 8.62 -2.82
N ALA A 56 -10.16 8.03 -1.68
CA ALA A 56 -9.99 8.78 -0.44
C ALA A 56 -8.84 9.81 -0.52
N LYS A 57 -7.76 9.50 -1.22
CA LYS A 57 -6.61 10.41 -1.42
C LYS A 57 -6.95 11.66 -2.20
N GLU A 58 -7.86 11.58 -3.18
CA GLU A 58 -8.24 12.71 -4.03
C GLU A 58 -9.28 13.64 -3.37
N ILE A 59 -9.94 13.21 -2.27
CA ILE A 59 -10.97 14.02 -1.64
C ILE A 59 -10.34 15.08 -0.74
N GLU A 60 -10.57 16.33 -1.11
CA GLU A 60 -10.20 17.53 -0.36
C GLU A 60 -11.41 18.49 -0.34
N LEU A 61 -11.77 18.99 0.84
CA LEU A 61 -12.95 19.82 1.04
C LEU A 61 -12.56 21.28 1.30
N GLU A 62 -13.37 22.20 0.82
CA GLU A 62 -13.11 23.64 0.93
C GLU A 62 -13.19 24.14 2.38
N ASP A 63 -14.16 23.65 3.18
CA ASP A 63 -14.25 23.97 4.61
C ASP A 63 -13.16 23.22 5.40
N ALA A 64 -12.27 23.95 6.05
CA ALA A 64 -11.13 23.39 6.76
C ALA A 64 -11.54 22.42 7.90
N PHE A 65 -12.67 22.64 8.56
CA PHE A 65 -13.16 21.77 9.63
C PHE A 65 -13.78 20.48 9.08
N GLU A 66 -14.50 20.57 7.98
CA GLU A 66 -14.99 19.39 7.27
C GLU A 66 -13.82 18.60 6.69
N ASN A 67 -12.84 19.28 6.09
CA ASN A 67 -11.66 18.64 5.55
C ASN A 67 -10.87 17.87 6.60
N MET A 68 -10.73 18.37 7.84
CA MET A 68 -10.10 17.62 8.93
C MET A 68 -10.81 16.29 9.20
N GLY A 69 -12.15 16.28 9.17
CA GLY A 69 -12.93 15.03 9.29
C GLY A 69 -12.68 14.07 8.14
N ALA A 70 -12.62 14.57 6.91
CA ALA A 70 -12.28 13.77 5.74
C ALA A 70 -10.85 13.20 5.85
N GLN A 71 -9.86 14.01 6.27
CA GLN A 71 -8.47 13.58 6.42
C GLN A 71 -8.31 12.46 7.46
N LEU A 72 -9.07 12.47 8.56
CA LEU A 72 -9.05 11.38 9.54
C LEU A 72 -9.51 10.04 8.93
N VAL A 73 -10.56 10.04 8.11
CA VAL A 73 -11.02 8.82 7.43
C VAL A 73 -10.09 8.43 6.28
N LYS A 74 -9.50 9.40 5.59
CA LYS A 74 -8.44 9.16 4.61
C LYS A 74 -7.25 8.43 5.26
N GLU A 75 -6.88 8.78 6.49
CA GLU A 75 -5.82 8.08 7.23
C GLU A 75 -6.20 6.62 7.50
N VAL A 76 -7.47 6.32 7.82
CA VAL A 76 -7.95 4.92 7.98
C VAL A 76 -7.72 4.11 6.72
N ALA A 77 -8.13 4.63 5.56
CA ALA A 77 -7.94 3.97 4.28
C ALA A 77 -6.45 3.75 3.96
N THR A 78 -5.63 4.80 4.14
CA THR A 78 -4.19 4.74 3.88
C THR A 78 -3.48 3.73 4.77
N LYS A 79 -3.74 3.75 6.10
CA LYS A 79 -3.13 2.79 7.03
C LYS A 79 -3.55 1.35 6.78
N THR A 80 -4.79 1.13 6.34
CA THR A 80 -5.27 -0.21 5.98
C THR A 80 -4.55 -0.69 4.72
N ASN A 81 -4.38 0.18 3.72
CA ASN A 81 -3.60 -0.11 2.53
C ASN A 81 -2.13 -0.45 2.87
N ASP A 82 -1.47 0.36 3.71
CA ASP A 82 -0.07 0.16 4.10
C ASP A 82 0.17 -1.20 4.78
N VAL A 83 -0.79 -1.70 5.57
CA VAL A 83 -0.65 -2.93 6.37
C VAL A 83 -1.12 -4.17 5.63
N ALA A 84 -2.21 -4.06 4.88
CA ALA A 84 -2.91 -5.21 4.29
C ALA A 84 -3.02 -5.15 2.77
N GLY A 85 -2.78 -3.98 2.17
CA GLY A 85 -2.82 -3.75 0.72
C GLY A 85 -4.22 -3.83 0.09
N ASP A 86 -5.26 -4.05 0.91
CA ASP A 86 -6.67 -4.17 0.50
C ASP A 86 -7.58 -3.80 1.68
N GLY A 87 -8.91 -3.81 1.47
CA GLY A 87 -9.92 -3.57 2.53
C GLY A 87 -10.13 -2.11 2.90
N THR A 88 -9.63 -1.18 2.12
CA THR A 88 -9.67 0.27 2.35
C THR A 88 -11.10 0.81 2.38
N THR A 89 -11.97 0.32 1.50
CA THR A 89 -13.41 0.65 1.47
C THR A 89 -14.12 0.12 2.71
N THR A 90 -13.86 -1.12 3.13
CA THR A 90 -14.44 -1.72 4.34
C THR A 90 -14.04 -0.95 5.59
N ALA A 91 -12.77 -0.57 5.70
CA ALA A 91 -12.25 0.24 6.80
C ALA A 91 -12.92 1.62 6.89
N THR A 92 -13.12 2.28 5.74
CA THR A 92 -13.82 3.56 5.62
C THR A 92 -15.27 3.46 6.09
N VAL A 93 -15.99 2.41 5.67
CA VAL A 93 -17.38 2.15 6.08
C VAL A 93 -17.49 1.89 7.58
N LEU A 94 -16.60 1.07 8.13
CA LEU A 94 -16.54 0.81 9.58
C LEU A 94 -16.26 2.08 10.39
N ALA A 95 -15.30 2.92 9.94
CA ALA A 95 -14.98 4.18 10.60
C ALA A 95 -16.16 5.14 10.61
N GLN A 96 -16.84 5.31 9.46
CA GLN A 96 -18.06 6.13 9.38
C GLN A 96 -19.14 5.61 10.34
N ALA A 97 -19.38 4.32 10.37
CA ALA A 97 -20.38 3.71 11.23
C ALA A 97 -20.10 3.93 12.72
N MET A 98 -18.85 3.68 13.15
CA MET A 98 -18.43 3.88 14.54
C MET A 98 -18.51 5.35 14.95
N ILE A 99 -18.09 6.28 14.10
CA ILE A 99 -18.15 7.72 14.37
C ILE A 99 -19.60 8.18 14.49
N ARG A 100 -20.46 7.80 13.54
CA ARG A 100 -21.89 8.18 13.54
C ARG A 100 -22.62 7.64 14.77
N GLU A 101 -22.43 6.37 15.08
CA GLU A 101 -23.08 5.74 16.23
C GLU A 101 -22.53 6.27 17.55
N GLY A 102 -21.19 6.47 17.62
CA GLY A 102 -20.55 7.04 18.78
C GLY A 102 -20.99 8.47 19.09
N LEU A 103 -21.12 9.33 18.07
CA LEU A 103 -21.55 10.72 18.25
C LEU A 103 -22.96 10.84 18.79
N LYS A 104 -23.89 9.95 18.42
CA LYS A 104 -25.26 9.93 19.01
C LYS A 104 -25.18 9.81 20.53
N ASN A 105 -24.31 8.91 21.01
CA ASN A 105 -24.16 8.64 22.44
C ASN A 105 -23.38 9.76 23.17
N VAL A 106 -22.33 10.31 22.56
CA VAL A 106 -21.59 11.45 23.12
C VAL A 106 -22.48 12.69 23.23
N THR A 107 -23.29 12.97 22.21
CA THR A 107 -24.28 14.08 22.23
C THR A 107 -25.37 13.86 23.30
N ALA A 108 -25.70 12.60 23.59
CA ALA A 108 -26.62 12.23 24.67
C ALA A 108 -25.97 12.31 26.09
N GLY A 109 -24.69 12.68 26.21
CA GLY A 109 -24.00 12.90 27.47
C GLY A 109 -23.12 11.76 27.95
N ALA A 110 -22.92 10.70 27.16
CA ALA A 110 -22.01 9.62 27.51
C ALA A 110 -20.55 10.08 27.48
N ASN A 111 -19.72 9.58 28.41
CA ASN A 111 -18.33 9.95 28.52
C ASN A 111 -17.47 9.32 27.41
N PRO A 112 -16.91 10.11 26.46
CA PRO A 112 -16.17 9.57 25.32
C PRO A 112 -14.90 8.82 25.72
N MET A 113 -14.26 9.17 26.83
CA MET A 113 -13.07 8.48 27.33
C MET A 113 -13.39 7.08 27.88
N VAL A 114 -14.62 6.87 28.37
CA VAL A 114 -15.10 5.57 28.86
C VAL A 114 -15.61 4.74 27.66
N ILE A 115 -16.33 5.38 26.72
CA ILE A 115 -16.75 4.76 25.45
C ILE A 115 -15.53 4.16 24.73
N ARG A 116 -14.42 4.90 24.62
CA ARG A 116 -13.17 4.43 24.01
C ARG A 116 -12.70 3.09 24.59
N LYS A 117 -12.73 2.93 25.93
CA LYS A 117 -12.34 1.68 26.59
C LYS A 117 -13.24 0.50 26.16
N GLY A 118 -14.54 0.78 26.00
CA GLY A 118 -15.49 -0.21 25.51
C GLY A 118 -15.22 -0.61 24.05
N ILE A 119 -14.91 0.36 23.19
CA ILE A 119 -14.51 0.11 21.81
C ILE A 119 -13.25 -0.77 21.77
N ASP A 120 -12.21 -0.43 22.55
CA ASP A 120 -10.95 -1.18 22.58
C ASP A 120 -11.18 -2.65 23.00
N LYS A 121 -12.01 -2.88 24.04
CA LYS A 121 -12.37 -4.25 24.48
C LYS A 121 -13.13 -5.03 23.41
N ALA A 122 -14.12 -4.39 22.78
CA ALA A 122 -14.94 -5.00 21.75
C ALA A 122 -14.13 -5.37 20.51
N VAL A 123 -13.25 -4.48 20.05
CA VAL A 123 -12.36 -4.73 18.92
C VAL A 123 -11.39 -5.85 19.21
N LYS A 124 -10.81 -5.90 20.43
CA LYS A 124 -9.94 -7.01 20.82
C LYS A 124 -10.69 -8.34 20.75
N ALA A 125 -11.90 -8.43 21.29
CA ALA A 125 -12.71 -9.65 21.24
C ALA A 125 -13.05 -10.05 19.79
N ALA A 126 -13.39 -9.08 18.94
CA ALA A 126 -13.65 -9.32 17.52
C ALA A 126 -12.41 -9.86 16.79
N VAL A 127 -11.24 -9.26 17.03
CA VAL A 127 -9.97 -9.68 16.42
C VAL A 127 -9.57 -11.08 16.87
N ASP A 128 -9.70 -11.38 18.17
CA ASP A 128 -9.38 -12.71 18.71
C ASP A 128 -10.30 -13.77 18.08
N GLU A 129 -11.60 -13.46 17.91
CA GLU A 129 -12.53 -14.39 17.29
C GLU A 129 -12.33 -14.50 15.76
N LEU A 130 -11.97 -13.41 15.06
CA LEU A 130 -11.60 -13.47 13.63
C LEU A 130 -10.44 -14.45 13.41
N LYS A 131 -9.43 -14.46 14.31
CA LYS A 131 -8.33 -15.42 14.25
C LYS A 131 -8.79 -16.85 14.48
N ASN A 132 -9.73 -17.06 15.44
CA ASN A 132 -10.25 -18.39 15.76
C ASN A 132 -11.04 -19.00 14.59
N ILE A 133 -11.80 -18.19 13.84
CA ILE A 133 -12.61 -18.65 12.70
C ILE A 133 -11.85 -18.65 11.38
N SER A 134 -10.62 -18.11 11.35
CA SER A 134 -9.80 -18.10 10.14
C SER A 134 -9.35 -19.51 9.76
N LYS A 135 -9.22 -19.74 8.45
CA LYS A 135 -8.71 -21.00 7.89
C LYS A 135 -7.43 -20.73 7.12
N PRO A 136 -6.38 -21.53 7.29
CA PRO A 136 -5.18 -21.40 6.47
C PRO A 136 -5.51 -21.62 4.98
N ILE A 137 -4.73 -21.00 4.12
CA ILE A 137 -4.80 -21.26 2.69
C ILE A 137 -4.01 -22.53 2.37
N GLU A 138 -4.65 -23.46 1.68
CA GLU A 138 -4.03 -24.70 1.22
C GLU A 138 -4.16 -24.82 -0.31
N GLY A 139 -3.01 -24.73 -0.97
CA GLY A 139 -2.88 -25.01 -2.41
C GLY A 139 -3.33 -23.88 -3.36
N LYS A 140 -3.02 -24.11 -4.64
CA LYS A 140 -3.22 -23.16 -5.74
C LYS A 140 -4.67 -22.68 -5.90
N GLN A 141 -5.64 -23.59 -5.71
CA GLN A 141 -7.06 -23.27 -5.90
C GLN A 141 -7.56 -22.22 -4.91
N SER A 142 -7.17 -22.34 -3.63
CA SER A 142 -7.57 -21.36 -2.61
C SER A 142 -6.92 -19.99 -2.85
N ILE A 143 -5.67 -19.96 -3.32
CA ILE A 143 -4.98 -18.75 -3.74
C ILE A 143 -5.74 -18.09 -4.90
N ALA A 144 -6.09 -18.87 -5.94
CA ALA A 144 -6.85 -18.37 -7.07
C ALA A 144 -8.22 -17.79 -6.66
N GLN A 145 -8.92 -18.42 -5.72
CA GLN A 145 -10.20 -17.92 -5.20
C GLN A 145 -10.06 -16.55 -4.52
N VAL A 146 -9.08 -16.38 -3.62
CA VAL A 146 -8.83 -15.08 -2.97
C VAL A 146 -8.52 -14.01 -4.00
N ALA A 147 -7.61 -14.30 -4.93
CA ALA A 147 -7.21 -13.36 -5.97
C ALA A 147 -8.37 -13.00 -6.91
N SER A 148 -9.21 -13.98 -7.29
CA SER A 148 -10.38 -13.77 -8.14
C SER A 148 -11.43 -12.87 -7.48
N ILE A 149 -11.68 -13.05 -6.19
CA ILE A 149 -12.63 -12.21 -5.43
C ILE A 149 -12.13 -10.76 -5.34
N SER A 150 -10.86 -10.58 -5.00
CA SER A 150 -10.26 -9.24 -4.89
C SER A 150 -10.17 -8.54 -6.26
N ALA A 151 -9.77 -9.26 -7.31
CA ALA A 151 -9.73 -8.73 -8.68
C ALA A 151 -11.10 -8.59 -9.33
N ALA A 152 -12.16 -9.22 -8.79
CA ALA A 152 -13.44 -9.42 -9.47
C ALA A 152 -13.28 -10.03 -10.89
N ASP A 153 -12.25 -10.88 -11.08
CA ASP A 153 -11.84 -11.47 -12.35
C ASP A 153 -11.17 -12.83 -12.13
N GLU A 154 -11.74 -13.89 -12.70
CA GLU A 154 -11.26 -15.24 -12.50
C GLU A 154 -9.93 -15.51 -13.25
N GLU A 155 -9.73 -14.89 -14.43
CA GLU A 155 -8.50 -15.03 -15.20
C GLU A 155 -7.32 -14.40 -14.46
N VAL A 156 -7.52 -13.23 -13.85
CA VAL A 156 -6.53 -12.57 -12.99
C VAL A 156 -6.21 -13.43 -11.78
N GLY A 157 -7.22 -14.06 -11.16
CA GLY A 157 -7.02 -14.95 -10.03
C GLY A 157 -6.15 -16.15 -10.36
N GLN A 158 -6.38 -16.79 -11.50
CA GLN A 158 -5.56 -17.91 -11.98
C GLN A 158 -4.12 -17.47 -12.27
N LEU A 159 -3.96 -16.31 -12.88
CA LEU A 159 -2.63 -15.77 -13.21
C LEU A 159 -1.78 -15.50 -11.96
N ILE A 160 -2.39 -14.92 -10.90
CA ILE A 160 -1.73 -14.67 -9.62
C ILE A 160 -1.35 -16.00 -8.94
N ALA A 161 -2.25 -16.98 -8.95
CA ALA A 161 -1.97 -18.30 -8.38
C ALA A 161 -0.83 -19.02 -9.12
N GLU A 162 -0.77 -18.89 -10.44
CA GLU A 162 0.33 -19.42 -11.26
C GLU A 162 1.65 -18.68 -10.95
N ALA A 163 1.60 -17.35 -10.80
CA ALA A 163 2.78 -16.57 -10.42
C ALA A 163 3.34 -17.02 -9.08
N MET A 164 2.49 -17.19 -8.07
CA MET A 164 2.89 -17.65 -6.73
C MET A 164 3.42 -19.08 -6.75
N GLU A 165 2.86 -19.96 -7.57
CA GLU A 165 3.37 -21.32 -7.74
C GLU A 165 4.79 -21.33 -8.32
N LYS A 166 5.10 -20.44 -9.28
CA LYS A 166 6.41 -20.36 -9.94
C LYS A 166 7.49 -19.77 -9.05
N VAL A 167 7.18 -18.73 -8.26
CA VAL A 167 8.18 -18.04 -7.42
C VAL A 167 8.11 -18.41 -5.94
N GLY A 168 7.09 -19.17 -5.53
CA GLY A 168 6.83 -19.53 -4.13
C GLY A 168 6.04 -18.46 -3.38
N ASN A 169 5.59 -18.81 -2.17
CA ASN A 169 4.74 -17.92 -1.34
C ASN A 169 5.44 -16.62 -0.94
N ASP A 170 6.75 -16.69 -0.71
CA ASP A 170 7.59 -15.53 -0.37
C ASP A 170 8.25 -14.90 -1.60
N GLY A 171 7.91 -15.38 -2.79
CA GLY A 171 8.49 -14.94 -4.05
C GLY A 171 8.03 -13.54 -4.45
N VAL A 172 8.85 -12.87 -5.24
CA VAL A 172 8.57 -11.51 -5.71
C VAL A 172 7.69 -11.55 -6.93
N ILE A 173 6.56 -10.86 -6.86
CA ILE A 173 5.65 -10.66 -7.99
C ILE A 173 5.46 -9.16 -8.17
N THR A 174 5.72 -8.67 -9.38
CA THR A 174 5.53 -7.26 -9.77
C THR A 174 4.47 -7.14 -10.85
N VAL A 175 3.84 -5.96 -10.91
CA VAL A 175 2.83 -5.64 -11.92
C VAL A 175 3.37 -4.50 -12.77
N GLU A 176 3.45 -4.73 -14.08
CA GLU A 176 3.96 -3.76 -15.05
C GLU A 176 2.95 -3.51 -16.18
N GLU A 177 3.07 -2.36 -16.81
CA GLU A 177 2.25 -2.03 -17.98
C GLU A 177 2.82 -2.69 -19.25
N SER A 178 1.95 -3.31 -20.04
CA SER A 178 2.27 -3.86 -21.35
C SER A 178 1.81 -2.89 -22.45
N LYS A 179 2.52 -2.91 -23.58
CA LYS A 179 2.07 -2.26 -24.80
C LYS A 179 1.06 -3.10 -25.59
N GLY A 180 0.87 -4.36 -25.18
CA GLY A 180 -0.08 -5.29 -25.77
C GLY A 180 -1.48 -5.16 -25.20
N PHE A 181 -2.42 -5.91 -25.75
CA PHE A 181 -3.81 -5.95 -25.28
C PHE A 181 -4.06 -7.02 -24.22
N LEU A 182 -3.20 -8.05 -24.16
CA LEU A 182 -3.34 -9.18 -23.25
C LEU A 182 -2.52 -8.98 -21.99
N THR A 183 -3.04 -9.54 -20.89
CA THR A 183 -2.30 -9.65 -19.63
C THR A 183 -1.52 -10.97 -19.64
N GLU A 184 -0.23 -10.92 -19.38
CA GLU A 184 0.68 -12.06 -19.49
C GLU A 184 1.55 -12.19 -18.25
N LEU A 185 1.93 -13.42 -17.90
CA LEU A 185 2.87 -13.75 -16.84
C LEU A 185 4.23 -14.12 -17.41
N GLU A 186 5.26 -13.39 -17.00
CA GLU A 186 6.66 -13.69 -17.31
C GLU A 186 7.43 -13.95 -16.01
N VAL A 187 8.35 -14.89 -16.01
CA VAL A 187 9.31 -15.08 -14.89
C VAL A 187 10.69 -14.74 -15.41
N VAL A 188 11.34 -13.80 -14.73
CA VAL A 188 12.64 -13.24 -15.12
C VAL A 188 13.64 -13.37 -13.98
N GLU A 189 14.93 -13.26 -14.30
CA GLU A 189 15.98 -13.16 -13.30
C GLU A 189 15.78 -11.88 -12.47
N GLY A 190 15.89 -11.99 -11.16
CA GLY A 190 15.67 -10.83 -10.29
C GLY A 190 15.72 -11.18 -8.82
N MET A 191 15.75 -10.16 -7.97
CA MET A 191 15.72 -10.36 -6.53
C MET A 191 15.16 -9.15 -5.79
N GLN A 192 14.68 -9.40 -4.56
CA GLN A 192 14.33 -8.37 -3.60
C GLN A 192 15.24 -8.42 -2.37
N PHE A 193 15.56 -7.25 -1.81
CA PHE A 193 16.20 -7.15 -0.51
C PHE A 193 15.62 -6.01 0.33
N ASP A 194 15.72 -6.17 1.66
CA ASP A 194 15.04 -5.34 2.66
C ASP A 194 15.83 -4.06 2.96
N ARG A 195 15.96 -3.19 1.98
CA ARG A 195 16.50 -1.84 2.07
C ARG A 195 15.78 -0.94 1.07
N GLY A 196 15.26 0.17 1.54
CA GLY A 196 14.60 1.16 0.71
C GLY A 196 15.48 2.37 0.42
N TYR A 197 14.87 3.38 -0.19
CA TYR A 197 15.56 4.63 -0.52
C TYR A 197 16.05 5.36 0.74
N ILE A 198 17.22 5.98 0.64
CA ILE A 198 17.81 6.76 1.74
C ILE A 198 17.06 8.06 2.05
N SER A 199 16.26 8.55 1.11
CA SER A 199 15.46 9.76 1.27
C SER A 199 14.19 9.73 0.44
N PRO A 200 13.03 10.16 1.00
CA PRO A 200 11.78 10.30 0.26
C PRO A 200 11.86 11.28 -0.92
N TYR A 201 12.82 12.19 -0.94
CA TYR A 201 13.01 13.12 -2.06
C TYR A 201 13.58 12.45 -3.32
N MET A 202 13.95 11.17 -3.25
CA MET A 202 14.44 10.40 -4.40
C MET A 202 13.35 9.63 -5.14
N ILE A 203 12.10 9.63 -4.64
CA ILE A 203 10.97 8.94 -5.27
C ILE A 203 10.64 9.51 -6.65
N THR A 204 10.15 8.67 -7.55
CA THR A 204 9.70 9.07 -8.89
C THR A 204 8.19 9.05 -9.02
N ASP A 205 7.52 8.21 -8.22
CA ASP A 205 6.06 8.10 -8.09
C ASP A 205 5.65 8.55 -6.68
N THR A 206 5.03 9.73 -6.60
CA THR A 206 4.57 10.32 -5.34
C THR A 206 3.30 9.67 -4.80
N ASP A 207 2.48 9.08 -5.66
CA ASP A 207 1.21 8.47 -5.28
C ASP A 207 1.46 7.14 -4.54
N LYS A 208 2.44 6.37 -5.04
CA LYS A 208 2.87 5.11 -4.43
C LYS A 208 4.04 5.25 -3.45
N MET A 209 4.62 6.44 -3.33
CA MET A 209 5.81 6.68 -2.50
C MET A 209 6.98 5.74 -2.87
N GLU A 210 7.17 5.49 -4.16
CA GLU A 210 8.24 4.63 -4.67
C GLU A 210 9.10 5.32 -5.73
N ALA A 211 10.32 4.82 -5.91
CA ALA A 211 11.17 5.18 -7.03
C ALA A 211 11.18 4.02 -8.03
N VAL A 212 10.77 4.29 -9.27
CA VAL A 212 10.84 3.35 -10.39
C VAL A 212 11.89 3.87 -11.35
N LEU A 213 12.88 3.03 -11.63
CA LEU A 213 13.97 3.31 -12.55
C LEU A 213 13.89 2.32 -13.71
N ASP A 214 13.76 2.82 -14.93
CA ASP A 214 13.70 2.01 -16.14
C ASP A 214 15.08 1.96 -16.80
N ASN A 215 15.58 0.75 -17.08
CA ASN A 215 16.90 0.50 -17.64
C ASN A 215 18.06 1.24 -16.94
N PRO A 216 18.08 1.28 -15.58
CA PRO A 216 19.09 2.00 -14.84
C PRO A 216 20.46 1.33 -14.95
N LEU A 217 21.50 2.14 -14.75
CA LEU A 217 22.82 1.66 -14.34
C LEU A 217 22.83 1.44 -12.83
N ILE A 218 23.65 0.50 -12.35
CA ILE A 218 23.70 0.11 -10.94
C ILE A 218 25.16 0.15 -10.47
N LEU A 219 25.44 1.07 -9.55
CA LEU A 219 26.72 1.17 -8.84
C LEU A 219 26.63 0.40 -7.52
N ILE A 220 27.54 -0.53 -7.28
CA ILE A 220 27.59 -1.35 -6.07
C ILE A 220 28.92 -1.14 -5.36
N THR A 221 28.88 -0.75 -4.07
CA THR A 221 30.08 -0.59 -3.25
C THR A 221 29.83 -0.97 -1.80
N ASP A 222 30.83 -1.47 -1.12
CA ASP A 222 30.82 -1.69 0.33
C ASP A 222 31.27 -0.45 1.13
N LYS A 223 31.64 0.63 0.44
CA LYS A 223 32.07 1.90 1.04
C LYS A 223 30.88 2.79 1.38
N LYS A 224 31.12 3.68 2.35
CA LYS A 224 30.26 4.82 2.65
C LYS A 224 30.61 5.99 1.72
N ILE A 225 29.60 6.64 1.17
CA ILE A 225 29.75 7.78 0.28
C ILE A 225 29.28 9.04 1.02
N SER A 226 30.21 9.89 1.44
CA SER A 226 29.91 11.15 2.15
C SER A 226 30.20 12.38 1.29
N ASN A 227 31.19 12.27 0.39
CA ASN A 227 31.63 13.37 -0.47
C ASN A 227 31.29 13.04 -1.93
N ILE A 228 30.61 13.96 -2.62
CA ILE A 228 30.22 13.79 -4.02
C ILE A 228 31.43 13.62 -4.96
N GLN A 229 32.58 14.19 -4.62
CA GLN A 229 33.80 14.10 -5.42
C GLN A 229 34.30 12.67 -5.59
N GLU A 230 33.92 11.76 -4.70
CA GLU A 230 34.30 10.34 -4.80
C GLU A 230 33.61 9.62 -5.97
N ILE A 231 32.42 10.02 -6.31
CA ILE A 231 31.62 9.41 -7.37
C ILE A 231 31.40 10.33 -8.58
N LEU A 232 31.92 11.57 -8.53
CA LEU A 232 31.71 12.55 -9.60
C LEU A 232 32.14 12.04 -10.98
N PRO A 233 33.33 11.38 -11.15
CA PRO A 233 33.75 10.90 -12.46
C PRO A 233 32.77 9.87 -13.09
N VAL A 234 32.17 9.00 -12.29
CA VAL A 234 31.18 8.04 -12.79
C VAL A 234 29.84 8.71 -13.02
N LEU A 235 29.43 9.67 -12.17
CA LEU A 235 28.17 10.41 -12.36
C LEU A 235 28.17 11.19 -13.68
N GLU A 236 29.26 11.88 -14.02
CA GLU A 236 29.38 12.63 -15.27
C GLU A 236 29.17 11.73 -16.49
N LYS A 237 29.73 10.53 -16.49
CA LYS A 237 29.57 9.56 -17.58
C LYS A 237 28.15 9.02 -17.66
N VAL A 238 27.53 8.73 -16.50
CA VAL A 238 26.14 8.26 -16.43
C VAL A 238 25.18 9.33 -16.92
N VAL A 239 25.38 10.59 -16.52
CA VAL A 239 24.58 11.73 -17.02
C VAL A 239 24.71 11.87 -18.53
N GLN A 240 25.93 11.77 -19.09
CA GLN A 240 26.16 11.82 -20.54
C GLN A 240 25.48 10.68 -21.30
N SER A 241 25.30 9.50 -20.66
CA SER A 241 24.58 8.38 -21.26
C SER A 241 23.05 8.56 -21.24
N GLY A 242 22.53 9.55 -20.52
CA GLY A 242 21.09 9.79 -20.35
C GLY A 242 20.37 8.74 -19.53
N LYS A 243 21.08 7.83 -18.87
CA LYS A 243 20.50 6.76 -18.05
C LYS A 243 20.29 7.18 -16.60
N GLN A 244 19.36 6.54 -15.93
CA GLN A 244 19.12 6.65 -14.49
C GLN A 244 20.15 5.82 -13.72
N LEU A 245 20.39 6.13 -12.44
CA LEU A 245 21.37 5.44 -11.62
C LEU A 245 20.78 4.95 -10.30
N LEU A 246 20.96 3.67 -10.01
CA LEU A 246 20.82 3.12 -8.67
C LEU A 246 22.21 3.06 -8.03
N ILE A 247 22.33 3.55 -6.79
CA ILE A 247 23.57 3.48 -6.00
C ILE A 247 23.28 2.61 -4.78
N ILE A 248 23.96 1.46 -4.68
CA ILE A 248 23.92 0.58 -3.51
C ILE A 248 25.26 0.72 -2.79
N ALA A 249 25.25 1.34 -1.61
CA ALA A 249 26.45 1.63 -0.83
C ALA A 249 26.23 1.28 0.64
N GLU A 250 27.29 1.18 1.45
CA GLU A 250 27.13 1.00 2.90
C GLU A 250 26.24 2.09 3.49
N ASP A 251 26.48 3.33 3.15
CA ASP A 251 25.64 4.49 3.43
C ASP A 251 25.92 5.61 2.41
N ILE A 252 24.95 6.51 2.22
CA ILE A 252 25.12 7.72 1.43
C ILE A 252 24.62 8.88 2.28
N GLU A 253 25.48 9.79 2.64
CA GLU A 253 25.16 10.87 3.57
C GLU A 253 25.82 12.20 3.21
N GLY A 254 25.55 13.23 4.00
CA GLY A 254 26.19 14.52 3.92
C GLY A 254 26.05 15.22 2.57
N GLU A 255 27.16 15.70 2.03
CA GLU A 255 27.20 16.44 0.76
C GLU A 255 26.76 15.58 -0.43
N ALA A 256 27.17 14.31 -0.45
CA ALA A 256 26.81 13.38 -1.53
C ALA A 256 25.29 13.19 -1.62
N GLN A 257 24.62 12.90 -0.50
CA GLN A 257 23.18 12.76 -0.45
C GLN A 257 22.46 14.05 -0.88
N ALA A 258 22.88 15.20 -0.34
CA ALA A 258 22.25 16.49 -0.65
C ALA A 258 22.38 16.81 -2.15
N THR A 259 23.54 16.56 -2.76
CA THR A 259 23.77 16.82 -4.17
C THR A 259 22.94 15.92 -5.08
N LEU A 260 22.82 14.63 -4.77
CA LEU A 260 21.98 13.69 -5.53
C LEU A 260 20.50 14.10 -5.46
N ILE A 261 19.99 14.46 -4.29
CA ILE A 261 18.63 14.96 -4.10
C ILE A 261 18.38 16.25 -4.90
N MET A 262 19.31 17.21 -4.82
CA MET A 262 19.18 18.49 -5.56
C MET A 262 19.12 18.28 -7.07
N ASN A 263 19.94 17.40 -7.62
CA ASN A 263 19.93 17.07 -9.04
C ASN A 263 18.61 16.41 -9.46
N ARG A 264 18.07 15.51 -8.61
CA ARG A 264 16.77 14.89 -8.83
C ARG A 264 15.63 15.92 -8.84
N LEU A 265 15.59 16.82 -7.84
CA LEU A 265 14.56 17.87 -7.72
C LEU A 265 14.62 18.88 -8.87
N ARG A 266 15.81 19.15 -9.41
CA ARG A 266 16.00 20.01 -10.60
C ARG A 266 15.66 19.29 -11.91
N GLY A 267 15.41 17.99 -11.89
CA GLY A 267 15.17 17.20 -13.10
C GLY A 267 16.40 17.01 -14.00
N THR A 268 17.60 17.34 -13.51
CA THR A 268 18.85 17.21 -14.28
C THR A 268 19.34 15.77 -14.34
N PHE A 269 19.15 15.02 -13.27
CA PHE A 269 19.61 13.65 -13.17
C PHE A 269 18.78 12.86 -12.16
N THR A 270 18.30 11.69 -12.57
CA THR A 270 17.57 10.78 -11.68
C THR A 270 18.50 9.74 -11.13
N SER A 271 18.70 9.80 -9.81
CA SER A 271 19.44 8.78 -9.06
C SER A 271 18.71 8.42 -7.78
N VAL A 272 18.84 7.16 -7.38
CA VAL A 272 18.31 6.63 -6.13
C VAL A 272 19.43 5.97 -5.35
N GLY A 273 19.58 6.38 -4.12
CA GLY A 273 20.53 5.77 -3.19
C GLY A 273 19.82 4.79 -2.27
N VAL A 274 20.42 3.63 -2.06
CA VAL A 274 19.95 2.57 -1.18
C VAL A 274 21.11 2.06 -0.33
N LYS A 275 20.83 1.75 0.95
CA LYS A 275 21.83 1.12 1.81
C LYS A 275 22.03 -0.34 1.42
N ALA A 276 23.26 -0.78 1.44
CA ALA A 276 23.61 -2.18 1.21
C ALA A 276 22.93 -3.10 2.25
N PRO A 277 22.36 -4.23 1.81
CA PRO A 277 21.72 -5.16 2.72
C PRO A 277 22.74 -5.92 3.57
N GLY A 278 22.36 -6.28 4.80
CA GLY A 278 23.20 -7.02 5.73
C GLY A 278 24.28 -6.16 6.42
N PHE A 279 25.15 -6.84 7.19
CA PHE A 279 26.24 -6.24 7.95
C PHE A 279 27.49 -7.14 7.85
N GLY A 280 28.70 -6.54 7.92
CA GLY A 280 29.96 -7.28 7.91
C GLY A 280 30.10 -8.19 6.67
N ASP A 281 30.58 -9.42 6.85
CA ASP A 281 30.82 -10.37 5.76
C ASP A 281 29.54 -10.76 5.01
N ARG A 282 28.38 -10.75 5.68
CA ARG A 282 27.08 -10.96 5.03
C ARG A 282 26.75 -9.85 4.03
N ARG A 283 27.06 -8.59 4.36
CA ARG A 283 26.89 -7.47 3.43
C ARG A 283 27.70 -7.70 2.16
N LYS A 284 28.96 -8.08 2.31
CA LYS A 284 29.85 -8.38 1.16
C LYS A 284 29.27 -9.51 0.30
N ALA A 285 28.80 -10.58 0.94
CA ALA A 285 28.20 -11.70 0.25
C ALA A 285 26.94 -11.31 -0.53
N MET A 286 26.06 -10.50 0.08
CA MET A 286 24.82 -10.01 -0.59
C MET A 286 25.13 -9.02 -1.72
N LEU A 287 26.14 -8.15 -1.56
CA LEU A 287 26.58 -7.26 -2.65
C LEU A 287 27.13 -8.07 -3.84
N GLN A 288 27.82 -9.18 -3.60
CA GLN A 288 28.27 -10.08 -4.66
C GLN A 288 27.10 -10.81 -5.34
N ASP A 289 26.04 -11.19 -4.59
CA ASP A 289 24.83 -11.79 -5.16
C ASP A 289 24.13 -10.79 -6.10
N ILE A 290 23.99 -9.53 -5.67
CA ILE A 290 23.42 -8.46 -6.50
C ILE A 290 24.30 -8.18 -7.71
N ALA A 291 25.64 -8.19 -7.55
CA ALA A 291 26.58 -7.98 -8.63
C ALA A 291 26.46 -9.08 -9.71
N ALA A 292 26.40 -10.34 -9.28
CA ALA A 292 26.20 -11.46 -10.21
C ALA A 292 24.87 -11.33 -10.98
N LEU A 293 23.78 -10.92 -10.30
CA LEU A 293 22.49 -10.73 -10.93
C LEU A 293 22.49 -9.59 -11.96
N THR A 294 23.18 -8.50 -11.70
CA THR A 294 23.12 -7.26 -12.49
C THR A 294 24.27 -7.09 -13.48
N GLY A 295 25.26 -7.99 -13.43
CA GLY A 295 26.49 -7.87 -14.21
C GLY A 295 27.42 -6.78 -13.71
N ALA A 296 27.23 -6.28 -12.48
CA ALA A 296 28.08 -5.28 -11.88
C ALA A 296 29.37 -5.87 -11.31
N GLN A 297 30.35 -4.99 -11.12
CA GLN A 297 31.51 -5.27 -10.27
C GLN A 297 31.34 -4.55 -8.92
N VAL A 298 31.51 -5.26 -7.81
CA VAL A 298 31.51 -4.61 -6.48
C VAL A 298 32.76 -3.77 -6.33
N ILE A 299 32.62 -2.46 -6.13
CA ILE A 299 33.71 -1.54 -5.93
C ILE A 299 34.12 -1.59 -4.46
N THR A 300 35.23 -2.26 -4.18
CA THR A 300 35.78 -2.48 -2.83
C THR A 300 37.28 -2.37 -2.81
N GLU A 301 37.82 -1.90 -1.69
CA GLU A 301 39.29 -1.81 -1.49
C GLU A 301 39.97 -3.17 -1.49
N GLU A 302 39.29 -4.22 -1.08
CA GLU A 302 39.85 -5.57 -1.05
C GLU A 302 40.22 -6.07 -2.47
N LEU A 303 39.54 -5.58 -3.50
CA LEU A 303 39.84 -5.84 -4.90
C LEU A 303 40.74 -4.77 -5.53
N GLY A 304 41.22 -3.80 -4.75
CA GLY A 304 42.02 -2.68 -5.23
C GLY A 304 41.24 -1.66 -6.07
N LEU A 305 39.88 -1.66 -5.94
CA LEU A 305 39.01 -0.77 -6.69
C LEU A 305 38.64 0.48 -5.87
N ASP A 306 38.60 1.63 -6.54
CA ASP A 306 38.22 2.89 -5.93
C ASP A 306 37.10 3.55 -6.71
N LEU A 307 36.16 4.20 -5.98
CA LEU A 307 35.03 4.93 -6.54
C LEU A 307 35.43 6.01 -7.55
N LYS A 308 36.58 6.70 -7.31
CA LYS A 308 37.08 7.75 -8.20
C LYS A 308 37.55 7.22 -9.56
N SER A 309 38.00 5.97 -9.61
CA SER A 309 38.47 5.32 -10.82
C SER A 309 37.43 4.44 -11.49
N THR A 310 36.19 4.38 -10.94
CA THR A 310 35.10 3.54 -11.45
C THR A 310 34.72 3.95 -12.87
N THR A 311 34.55 2.95 -13.73
CA THR A 311 34.13 3.13 -15.12
C THR A 311 32.68 2.64 -15.32
N VAL A 312 32.06 3.02 -16.43
CA VAL A 312 30.68 2.61 -16.74
C VAL A 312 30.58 1.10 -16.97
N GLU A 313 31.63 0.47 -17.46
CA GLU A 313 31.71 -0.97 -17.71
C GLU A 313 31.69 -1.80 -16.42
N GLN A 314 32.00 -1.20 -15.28
CA GLN A 314 31.92 -1.83 -13.97
C GLN A 314 30.55 -1.70 -13.32
N LEU A 315 29.67 -0.88 -13.92
CA LEU A 315 28.29 -0.74 -13.46
C LEU A 315 27.45 -1.89 -13.98
N GLY A 316 26.56 -2.37 -13.14
CA GLY A 316 25.51 -3.30 -13.57
C GLY A 316 24.35 -2.58 -14.23
N SER A 317 23.39 -3.36 -14.69
CA SER A 317 22.11 -2.85 -15.17
C SER A 317 20.98 -3.85 -14.93
N ALA A 318 19.75 -3.38 -15.05
CA ALA A 318 18.56 -4.20 -15.00
C ALA A 318 17.50 -3.58 -15.91
N ARG A 319 16.48 -4.33 -16.29
CA ARG A 319 15.35 -3.79 -17.04
C ARG A 319 14.57 -2.76 -16.22
N GLN A 320 14.28 -3.08 -14.95
CA GLN A 320 13.63 -2.16 -14.03
C GLN A 320 14.14 -2.34 -12.61
N VAL A 321 14.18 -1.25 -11.85
CA VAL A 321 14.39 -1.30 -10.38
C VAL A 321 13.28 -0.51 -9.71
N ARG A 322 12.64 -1.12 -8.68
CA ARG A 322 11.67 -0.48 -7.81
C ARG A 322 12.22 -0.34 -6.41
N VAL A 323 12.14 0.85 -5.87
CA VAL A 323 12.62 1.14 -4.51
C VAL A 323 11.49 1.77 -3.72
N THR A 324 11.03 1.08 -2.70
CA THR A 324 10.06 1.59 -1.72
C THR A 324 10.80 2.14 -0.50
N LYS A 325 10.08 2.52 0.54
CA LYS A 325 10.67 2.94 1.82
C LYS A 325 11.48 1.83 2.50
N GLU A 326 11.12 0.57 2.27
CA GLU A 326 11.66 -0.58 3.01
C GLU A 326 12.39 -1.59 2.14
N ASN A 327 12.04 -1.67 0.85
CA ASN A 327 12.51 -2.71 -0.06
C ASN A 327 13.05 -2.16 -1.37
N THR A 328 13.99 -2.89 -1.95
CA THR A 328 14.47 -2.71 -3.33
C THR A 328 14.25 -4.01 -4.10
N ILE A 329 13.61 -3.91 -5.26
CA ILE A 329 13.33 -5.01 -6.19
C ILE A 329 14.11 -4.73 -7.48
N ILE A 330 14.95 -5.66 -7.88
CA ILE A 330 15.66 -5.66 -9.16
C ILE A 330 14.96 -6.67 -10.06
N VAL A 331 14.48 -6.22 -11.22
CA VAL A 331 13.74 -7.03 -12.18
C VAL A 331 14.56 -7.16 -13.44
N ASP A 332 14.77 -8.38 -13.89
CA ASP A 332 15.49 -8.72 -15.11
C ASP A 332 16.89 -8.07 -15.13
N GLY A 333 17.71 -8.52 -14.18
CA GLY A 333 19.11 -8.10 -14.08
C GLY A 333 19.94 -8.57 -15.30
N ALA A 334 20.84 -7.76 -15.77
CA ALA A 334 21.65 -8.00 -16.98
C ALA A 334 22.88 -8.90 -16.75
N GLY A 335 22.96 -9.58 -15.59
CA GLY A 335 24.04 -10.54 -15.30
C GLY A 335 24.01 -11.75 -16.23
N ASP A 336 25.17 -12.34 -16.45
CA ASP A 336 25.26 -13.58 -17.23
C ASP A 336 24.61 -14.75 -16.44
N LYS A 337 23.76 -15.52 -17.09
CA LYS A 337 23.10 -16.69 -16.49
C LYS A 337 24.09 -17.73 -15.96
N ALA A 338 25.24 -17.86 -16.59
CA ALA A 338 26.29 -18.76 -16.13
C ALA A 338 26.87 -18.30 -14.79
N ASP A 339 27.10 -16.99 -14.62
CA ASP A 339 27.60 -16.40 -13.38
C ASP A 339 26.56 -16.49 -12.26
N ILE A 340 25.30 -16.22 -12.54
CA ILE A 340 24.20 -16.40 -11.59
C ILE A 340 24.11 -17.86 -11.14
N THR A 341 24.15 -18.80 -12.09
CA THR A 341 24.12 -20.25 -11.78
C THR A 341 25.33 -20.68 -10.96
N ALA A 342 26.52 -20.20 -11.31
CA ALA A 342 27.75 -20.47 -10.55
C ALA A 342 27.61 -19.95 -9.11
N ARG A 343 27.05 -18.73 -8.92
CA ARG A 343 26.79 -18.16 -7.61
C ARG A 343 25.78 -18.94 -6.79
N VAL A 344 24.68 -19.39 -7.40
CA VAL A 344 23.67 -20.26 -6.77
C VAL A 344 24.32 -21.57 -6.30
N ASN A 345 25.16 -22.21 -7.13
CA ASN A 345 25.85 -23.45 -6.78
C ASN A 345 26.86 -23.25 -5.65
N GLN A 346 27.54 -22.09 -5.61
CA GLN A 346 28.43 -21.73 -4.49
C GLN A 346 27.66 -21.61 -3.17
N ILE A 347 26.50 -20.98 -3.17
CA ILE A 347 25.65 -20.86 -1.96
C ILE A 347 25.15 -22.25 -1.54
N ARG A 348 24.78 -23.13 -2.47
CA ARG A 348 24.38 -24.52 -2.17
C ARG A 348 25.50 -25.30 -1.50
N ALA A 349 26.73 -25.20 -2.02
CA ALA A 349 27.89 -25.85 -1.41
C ALA A 349 28.13 -25.35 0.02
N GLN A 350 28.06 -24.03 0.25
CA GLN A 350 28.15 -23.46 1.60
C GLN A 350 27.05 -23.96 2.54
N LEU A 351 25.83 -24.19 2.01
CA LEU A 351 24.71 -24.71 2.78
C LEU A 351 24.93 -26.16 3.22
N GLU A 352 25.60 -26.97 2.43
CA GLU A 352 25.96 -28.35 2.77
C GLU A 352 27.09 -28.42 3.81
N GLU A 353 28.03 -27.48 3.76
CA GLU A 353 29.18 -27.44 4.67
C GLU A 353 28.88 -26.81 6.04
N THR A 354 27.86 -25.95 6.13
CA THR A 354 27.58 -25.22 7.38
C THR A 354 26.98 -26.10 8.45
N THR A 355 27.52 -25.98 9.67
CA THR A 355 27.02 -26.67 10.86
C THR A 355 26.15 -25.77 11.77
N SER A 356 26.12 -24.47 11.50
CA SER A 356 25.35 -23.47 12.24
C SER A 356 23.93 -23.39 11.69
N ASP A 357 22.92 -23.63 12.51
CA ASP A 357 21.52 -23.51 12.10
C ASP A 357 21.16 -22.09 11.67
N PHE A 358 21.73 -21.08 12.33
CA PHE A 358 21.52 -19.69 11.97
C PHE A 358 22.16 -19.33 10.61
N ASP A 359 23.37 -19.80 10.34
CA ASP A 359 24.01 -19.55 9.03
C ASP A 359 23.31 -20.35 7.93
N ARG A 360 22.82 -21.54 8.24
CA ARG A 360 21.98 -22.34 7.33
C ARG A 360 20.72 -21.60 6.93
N GLU A 361 19.99 -21.03 7.89
CA GLU A 361 18.79 -20.21 7.60
C GLU A 361 19.12 -19.04 6.69
N LYS A 362 20.20 -18.31 6.95
CA LYS A 362 20.61 -17.15 6.16
C LYS A 362 21.12 -17.52 4.76
N LEU A 363 21.77 -18.66 4.60
CA LEU A 363 22.14 -19.18 3.29
C LEU A 363 20.91 -19.62 2.49
N GLN A 364 19.93 -20.25 3.14
CA GLN A 364 18.65 -20.61 2.50
C GLN A 364 17.90 -19.38 2.02
N GLU A 365 17.82 -18.31 2.85
CA GLU A 365 17.22 -17.04 2.48
C GLU A 365 17.91 -16.42 1.24
N ARG A 366 19.24 -16.37 1.20
CA ARG A 366 19.99 -15.86 0.05
C ARG A 366 19.78 -16.72 -1.21
N LEU A 367 19.78 -18.04 -1.04
CA LEU A 367 19.51 -18.97 -2.14
C LEU A 367 18.11 -18.75 -2.74
N ALA A 368 17.09 -18.63 -1.89
CA ALA A 368 15.72 -18.38 -2.32
C ALA A 368 15.59 -17.05 -3.08
N LYS A 369 16.24 -15.98 -2.57
CA LYS A 369 16.23 -14.66 -3.22
C LYS A 369 16.91 -14.65 -4.59
N LEU A 370 18.03 -15.36 -4.75
CA LEU A 370 18.79 -15.36 -6.01
C LEU A 370 18.25 -16.36 -7.03
N ALA A 371 17.78 -17.53 -6.57
CA ALA A 371 17.31 -18.62 -7.45
C ALA A 371 15.82 -18.53 -7.79
N GLY A 372 15.02 -17.80 -7.02
CA GLY A 372 13.57 -17.73 -7.17
C GLY A 372 13.11 -16.86 -8.34
N GLY A 373 13.92 -15.90 -8.77
CA GLY A 373 13.54 -14.94 -9.80
C GLY A 373 12.43 -13.98 -9.35
N VAL A 374 11.88 -13.25 -10.31
CA VAL A 374 10.75 -12.33 -10.15
C VAL A 374 9.67 -12.69 -11.16
N ALA A 375 8.45 -12.92 -10.70
CA ALA A 375 7.30 -13.03 -11.58
C ALA A 375 6.79 -11.63 -11.94
N VAL A 376 6.63 -11.35 -13.22
CA VAL A 376 6.17 -10.07 -13.75
C VAL A 376 4.82 -10.28 -14.42
N ILE A 377 3.77 -9.68 -13.86
CA ILE A 377 2.45 -9.63 -14.49
C ILE A 377 2.42 -8.40 -15.38
N LYS A 378 2.49 -8.61 -16.69
CA LYS A 378 2.42 -7.55 -17.72
C LYS A 378 0.96 -7.30 -18.07
N VAL A 379 0.42 -6.19 -17.63
CA VAL A 379 -0.99 -5.84 -17.80
C VAL A 379 -1.20 -5.18 -19.15
N GLY A 380 -2.07 -5.76 -20.00
CA GLY A 380 -2.49 -5.19 -21.27
C GLY A 380 -3.93 -4.67 -21.22
N ALA A 381 -4.22 -3.64 -22.02
CA ALA A 381 -5.57 -3.10 -22.21
C ALA A 381 -5.69 -2.32 -23.51
N ALA A 382 -6.93 -2.05 -23.93
CA ALA A 382 -7.19 -1.30 -25.16
C ALA A 382 -6.99 0.23 -24.99
N THR A 383 -7.17 0.75 -23.77
CA THR A 383 -7.05 2.18 -23.48
C THR A 383 -6.21 2.40 -22.22
N GLU A 384 -5.60 3.58 -22.10
CA GLU A 384 -4.80 3.97 -20.92
C GLU A 384 -5.64 3.98 -19.63
N THR A 385 -6.90 4.39 -19.70
CA THR A 385 -7.82 4.41 -18.55
C THR A 385 -8.10 2.99 -18.07
N GLU A 386 -8.38 2.07 -18.97
CA GLU A 386 -8.60 0.64 -18.65
C GLU A 386 -7.31 -0.01 -18.12
N LEU A 387 -6.17 0.32 -18.70
CA LEU A 387 -4.86 -0.19 -18.27
C LEU A 387 -4.57 0.16 -16.82
N LYS A 388 -4.77 1.43 -16.44
CA LYS A 388 -4.55 1.90 -15.07
C LYS A 388 -5.51 1.25 -14.07
N GLU A 389 -6.80 1.14 -14.43
CA GLU A 389 -7.79 0.48 -13.58
C GLU A 389 -7.45 -1.00 -13.39
N ARG A 390 -7.16 -1.72 -14.46
CA ARG A 390 -6.82 -3.15 -14.44
C ARG A 390 -5.53 -3.41 -13.63
N LYS A 391 -4.53 -2.55 -13.76
CA LYS A 391 -3.28 -2.62 -13.00
C LYS A 391 -3.52 -2.46 -11.49
N LEU A 392 -4.28 -1.44 -11.06
CA LEU A 392 -4.62 -1.24 -9.65
C LEU A 392 -5.35 -2.45 -9.08
N ARG A 393 -6.31 -2.99 -9.81
CA ARG A 393 -7.09 -4.17 -9.41
C ARG A 393 -6.22 -5.42 -9.25
N ILE A 394 -5.24 -5.64 -10.13
CA ILE A 394 -4.29 -6.75 -10.02
C ILE A 394 -3.34 -6.54 -8.83
N GLU A 395 -2.89 -5.32 -8.58
CA GLU A 395 -2.07 -4.98 -7.42
C GLU A 395 -2.81 -5.27 -6.10
N ASP A 396 -4.08 -4.87 -6.00
CA ASP A 396 -4.93 -5.15 -4.84
C ASP A 396 -5.13 -6.66 -4.63
N ALA A 397 -5.41 -7.39 -5.72
CA ALA A 397 -5.57 -8.85 -5.66
C ALA A 397 -4.28 -9.58 -5.22
N LEU A 398 -3.12 -9.10 -5.66
CA LEU A 398 -1.84 -9.64 -5.25
C LEU A 398 -1.59 -9.39 -3.75
N ASN A 399 -1.85 -8.17 -3.27
CA ASN A 399 -1.68 -7.82 -1.86
C ASN A 399 -2.68 -8.59 -0.96
N SER A 400 -3.92 -8.68 -1.39
CA SER A 400 -4.97 -9.48 -0.73
C SER A 400 -4.56 -10.95 -0.61
N THR A 401 -4.00 -11.51 -1.68
CA THR A 401 -3.51 -12.89 -1.69
C THR A 401 -2.36 -13.12 -0.73
N ARG A 402 -1.38 -12.20 -0.68
CA ARG A 402 -0.28 -12.24 0.30
C ARG A 402 -0.81 -12.17 1.73
N ALA A 403 -1.73 -11.25 2.00
CA ALA A 403 -2.36 -11.11 3.31
C ALA A 403 -3.10 -12.41 3.75
N ALA A 404 -3.69 -13.11 2.79
CA ALA A 404 -4.37 -14.38 3.03
C ALA A 404 -3.39 -15.54 3.30
N VAL A 405 -2.25 -15.56 2.63
CA VAL A 405 -1.17 -16.54 2.94
C VAL A 405 -0.61 -16.32 4.34
N GLU A 406 -0.49 -15.07 4.79
CA GLU A 406 0.07 -14.74 6.10
C GLU A 406 -0.86 -15.11 7.28
N GLU A 407 -2.15 -14.79 7.22
CA GLU A 407 -3.08 -14.94 8.35
C GLU A 407 -4.31 -15.83 8.06
N GLY A 408 -4.35 -16.46 6.89
CA GLY A 408 -5.49 -17.27 6.47
C GLY A 408 -6.66 -16.45 5.94
N ILE A 409 -7.79 -17.14 5.73
CA ILE A 409 -9.01 -16.60 5.14
C ILE A 409 -10.21 -16.76 6.08
N VAL A 410 -11.15 -15.84 5.95
CA VAL A 410 -12.45 -15.85 6.63
C VAL A 410 -13.57 -15.80 5.57
N SER A 411 -14.82 -16.03 5.97
CA SER A 411 -15.99 -15.85 5.09
C SER A 411 -16.09 -14.40 4.62
N GLY A 412 -16.13 -14.19 3.31
CA GLY A 412 -16.07 -12.88 2.67
C GLY A 412 -17.40 -12.11 2.68
N GLY A 413 -17.40 -11.00 1.94
CA GLY A 413 -18.60 -10.18 1.76
C GLY A 413 -19.15 -9.56 3.04
N GLY A 414 -18.31 -9.27 4.03
CA GLY A 414 -18.74 -8.74 5.32
C GLY A 414 -19.34 -9.78 6.28
N THR A 415 -19.44 -11.04 5.85
CA THR A 415 -20.01 -12.15 6.65
C THR A 415 -19.21 -12.41 7.92
N ALA A 416 -17.86 -12.43 7.84
CA ALA A 416 -16.99 -12.68 8.99
C ALA A 416 -17.19 -11.66 10.12
N LEU A 417 -17.43 -10.39 9.80
CA LEU A 417 -17.70 -9.36 10.80
C LEU A 417 -19.00 -9.60 11.57
N VAL A 418 -20.02 -10.15 10.92
CA VAL A 418 -21.26 -10.56 11.60
C VAL A 418 -21.06 -11.87 12.36
N ASN A 419 -20.25 -12.80 11.87
CA ASN A 419 -19.97 -14.06 12.57
C ASN A 419 -19.32 -13.83 13.95
N VAL A 420 -18.49 -12.79 14.11
CA VAL A 420 -17.86 -12.47 15.41
C VAL A 420 -18.78 -11.70 16.37
N TYR A 421 -19.99 -11.33 15.94
CA TYR A 421 -20.95 -10.56 16.74
C TYR A 421 -21.20 -11.17 18.12
N LYS A 422 -21.39 -12.49 18.20
CA LYS A 422 -21.68 -13.19 19.47
C LYS A 422 -20.51 -13.11 20.46
N ALA A 423 -19.28 -13.20 19.98
CA ALA A 423 -18.09 -13.06 20.82
C ALA A 423 -17.96 -11.64 21.39
N VAL A 424 -18.23 -10.63 20.57
CA VAL A 424 -18.23 -9.22 20.99
C VAL A 424 -19.38 -8.94 21.97
N ALA A 425 -20.58 -9.48 21.71
CA ALA A 425 -21.73 -9.32 22.60
C ALA A 425 -21.54 -9.95 23.98
N ALA A 426 -20.63 -10.93 24.10
CA ALA A 426 -20.28 -11.57 25.37
C ALA A 426 -19.28 -10.76 26.22
N VAL A 427 -18.74 -9.66 25.71
CA VAL A 427 -17.81 -8.79 26.44
C VAL A 427 -18.50 -8.16 27.63
N GLN A 428 -17.95 -8.37 28.81
CA GLN A 428 -18.47 -7.80 30.05
C GLN A 428 -18.04 -6.33 30.19
N ALA A 429 -19.02 -5.43 30.18
CA ALA A 429 -18.83 -3.99 30.36
C ALA A 429 -20.06 -3.39 31.06
N ALA A 430 -19.98 -2.16 31.55
CA ALA A 430 -21.08 -1.48 32.21
C ALA A 430 -21.10 0.03 31.86
N GLY A 431 -22.29 0.65 31.92
CA GLY A 431 -22.46 2.09 31.66
C GLY A 431 -21.92 2.50 30.29
N ASP A 432 -21.16 3.57 30.23
CA ASP A 432 -20.61 4.12 28.97
C ASP A 432 -19.57 3.17 28.31
N GLU A 433 -18.96 2.27 29.09
CA GLU A 433 -18.10 1.25 28.50
C GLU A 433 -18.92 0.22 27.69
N GLN A 434 -20.10 -0.18 28.20
CA GLN A 434 -21.05 -1.01 27.45
C GLN A 434 -21.54 -0.29 26.17
N THR A 435 -21.72 1.04 26.25
CA THR A 435 -22.04 1.86 25.09
C THR A 435 -20.96 1.72 24.00
N GLY A 436 -19.69 1.74 24.40
CA GLY A 436 -18.57 1.51 23.47
C GLY A 436 -18.64 0.13 22.79
N VAL A 437 -18.95 -0.93 23.54
CA VAL A 437 -19.16 -2.27 22.97
C VAL A 437 -20.33 -2.27 21.97
N ASN A 438 -21.44 -1.62 22.31
CA ASN A 438 -22.63 -1.56 21.44
C ASN A 438 -22.36 -0.79 20.14
N ILE A 439 -21.52 0.26 20.18
CA ILE A 439 -21.08 1.01 18.98
C ILE A 439 -20.36 0.06 18.03
N VAL A 440 -19.42 -0.75 18.52
CA VAL A 440 -18.71 -1.72 17.68
C VAL A 440 -19.67 -2.77 17.13
N LEU A 441 -20.52 -3.36 17.98
CA LEU A 441 -21.53 -4.35 17.56
C LEU A 441 -22.38 -3.83 16.38
N ARG A 442 -22.85 -2.58 16.48
CA ARG A 442 -23.65 -1.96 15.43
C ARG A 442 -22.84 -1.76 14.15
N SER A 443 -21.57 -1.37 14.29
CA SER A 443 -20.70 -1.09 13.16
C SER A 443 -20.27 -2.34 12.40
N LEU A 444 -20.16 -3.50 13.06
CA LEU A 444 -19.84 -4.78 12.41
C LEU A 444 -20.85 -5.19 11.33
N GLU A 445 -22.08 -4.66 11.38
CA GLU A 445 -23.13 -4.94 10.41
C GLU A 445 -23.02 -4.10 9.12
N GLU A 446 -22.34 -2.94 9.18
CA GLU A 446 -22.37 -1.96 8.09
C GLU A 446 -21.73 -2.40 6.78
N PRO A 447 -20.63 -3.17 6.76
CA PRO A 447 -20.07 -3.65 5.50
C PRO A 447 -21.06 -4.50 4.70
N ILE A 448 -21.68 -5.51 5.32
CA ILE A 448 -22.67 -6.34 4.62
C ILE A 448 -23.95 -5.56 4.28
N ARG A 449 -24.38 -4.61 5.13
CA ARG A 449 -25.49 -3.69 4.81
C ARG A 449 -25.18 -2.87 3.57
N THR A 450 -23.97 -2.34 3.46
CA THR A 450 -23.54 -1.56 2.31
C THR A 450 -23.48 -2.41 1.04
N ILE A 451 -22.91 -3.62 1.12
CA ILE A 451 -22.87 -4.58 0.00
C ILE A 451 -24.29 -4.91 -0.48
N ALA A 452 -25.21 -5.19 0.44
CA ALA A 452 -26.60 -5.48 0.14
C ALA A 452 -27.30 -4.28 -0.51
N ALA A 453 -27.13 -3.08 0.03
CA ALA A 453 -27.69 -1.85 -0.52
C ALA A 453 -27.17 -1.55 -1.93
N ASN A 454 -25.87 -1.72 -2.19
CA ASN A 454 -25.29 -1.59 -3.53
C ASN A 454 -25.85 -2.65 -4.50
N ALA A 455 -26.26 -3.81 -3.99
CA ALA A 455 -26.93 -4.85 -4.76
C ALA A 455 -28.46 -4.64 -4.91
N GLY A 456 -29.02 -3.54 -4.36
CA GLY A 456 -30.45 -3.24 -4.43
C GLY A 456 -31.29 -4.07 -3.45
N GLN A 457 -30.70 -4.56 -2.37
CA GLN A 457 -31.35 -5.39 -1.35
C GLN A 457 -31.43 -4.67 0.00
N GLU A 458 -32.41 -5.08 0.83
CA GLU A 458 -32.57 -4.53 2.18
C GLU A 458 -31.57 -5.18 3.16
N GLY A 459 -30.54 -4.44 3.51
CA GLY A 459 -29.43 -4.94 4.34
C GLY A 459 -29.84 -5.37 5.74
N SER A 460 -30.89 -4.79 6.32
CA SER A 460 -31.37 -5.15 7.66
C SER A 460 -31.89 -6.58 7.72
N VAL A 461 -32.59 -7.01 6.68
CA VAL A 461 -33.13 -8.38 6.58
C VAL A 461 -32.01 -9.39 6.44
N ILE A 462 -30.99 -9.05 5.63
CA ILE A 462 -29.82 -9.91 5.41
C ILE A 462 -29.01 -10.08 6.69
N VAL A 463 -28.74 -9.00 7.41
CA VAL A 463 -28.00 -9.03 8.69
C VAL A 463 -28.73 -9.84 9.73
N GLU A 464 -30.05 -9.64 9.90
CA GLU A 464 -30.82 -10.37 10.91
C GLU A 464 -30.84 -11.87 10.65
N ARG A 465 -30.96 -12.28 9.40
CA ARG A 465 -30.83 -13.69 9.02
C ARG A 465 -29.41 -14.21 9.27
N LEU A 466 -28.37 -13.44 8.89
CA LEU A 466 -26.97 -13.85 9.02
C LEU A 466 -26.56 -14.10 10.48
N LYS A 467 -27.07 -13.31 11.44
CA LYS A 467 -26.83 -13.52 12.88
C LYS A 467 -27.30 -14.89 13.40
N ASN A 468 -28.25 -15.50 12.71
CA ASN A 468 -28.85 -16.78 13.07
C ASN A 468 -28.31 -17.96 12.23
N GLU A 469 -27.53 -17.69 11.19
CA GLU A 469 -26.92 -18.72 10.36
C GLU A 469 -25.68 -19.34 11.02
N LYS A 470 -25.23 -20.47 10.46
CA LYS A 470 -23.99 -21.13 10.87
C LYS A 470 -22.78 -20.29 10.39
N ILE A 471 -21.69 -20.33 11.16
CA ILE A 471 -20.42 -19.71 10.75
C ILE A 471 -20.00 -20.27 9.38
N GLY A 472 -19.65 -19.37 8.47
CA GLY A 472 -19.28 -19.68 7.09
C GLY A 472 -20.42 -19.67 6.08
N VAL A 473 -21.69 -19.64 6.53
CA VAL A 473 -22.85 -19.40 5.63
C VAL A 473 -23.07 -17.90 5.50
N GLY A 474 -23.21 -17.40 4.29
CA GLY A 474 -23.38 -15.98 4.00
C GLY A 474 -24.25 -15.71 2.78
N TYR A 475 -24.47 -14.42 2.51
CA TYR A 475 -25.25 -13.94 1.39
C TYR A 475 -24.34 -13.59 0.21
N ASN A 476 -24.52 -14.30 -0.92
CA ASN A 476 -23.88 -13.96 -2.18
C ASN A 476 -24.63 -12.80 -2.85
N ALA A 477 -24.12 -11.60 -2.72
CA ALA A 477 -24.74 -10.39 -3.27
C ALA A 477 -24.72 -10.34 -4.82
N ALA A 478 -23.89 -11.15 -5.49
CA ALA A 478 -23.90 -11.24 -6.95
C ALA A 478 -25.12 -11.99 -7.47
N THR A 479 -25.45 -13.15 -6.86
CA THR A 479 -26.55 -14.05 -7.30
C THR A 479 -27.84 -13.87 -6.49
N GLY A 480 -27.76 -13.35 -5.26
CA GLY A 480 -28.90 -13.23 -4.33
C GLY A 480 -29.16 -14.50 -3.50
N GLU A 481 -28.25 -15.45 -3.49
CA GLU A 481 -28.39 -16.74 -2.84
C GLU A 481 -27.64 -16.81 -1.49
N TRP A 482 -28.10 -17.72 -0.63
CA TRP A 482 -27.41 -18.07 0.61
C TRP A 482 -26.55 -19.30 0.38
N VAL A 483 -25.25 -19.16 0.60
CA VAL A 483 -24.26 -20.19 0.26
C VAL A 483 -23.26 -20.41 1.42
N ASN A 484 -22.57 -21.55 1.40
CA ASN A 484 -21.33 -21.69 2.16
C ASN A 484 -20.26 -20.84 1.46
N MET A 485 -19.81 -19.78 2.11
CA MET A 485 -18.91 -18.79 1.53
C MET A 485 -17.57 -19.39 1.13
N PHE A 486 -17.04 -20.34 1.94
CA PHE A 486 -15.78 -21.01 1.62
C PHE A 486 -15.90 -21.93 0.38
N GLU A 487 -17.00 -22.69 0.29
CA GLU A 487 -17.23 -23.58 -0.87
C GLU A 487 -17.54 -22.78 -2.15
N ALA A 488 -18.21 -21.65 -2.01
CA ALA A 488 -18.50 -20.74 -3.11
C ALA A 488 -17.28 -19.87 -3.50
N GLY A 489 -16.13 -20.01 -2.79
CA GLY A 489 -14.94 -19.22 -3.04
C GLY A 489 -15.04 -17.75 -2.62
N ILE A 490 -16.11 -17.33 -1.92
CA ILE A 490 -16.33 -15.95 -1.46
C ILE A 490 -15.63 -15.78 -0.11
N VAL A 491 -14.36 -15.41 -0.14
CA VAL A 491 -13.48 -15.35 1.02
C VAL A 491 -12.72 -14.03 1.07
N ASP A 492 -12.45 -13.55 2.29
CA ASP A 492 -11.61 -12.38 2.55
C ASP A 492 -10.38 -12.79 3.35
N PRO A 493 -9.20 -12.16 3.17
CA PRO A 493 -8.06 -12.39 4.05
C PRO A 493 -8.37 -11.94 5.48
N ALA A 494 -8.02 -12.78 6.46
CA ALA A 494 -8.21 -12.46 7.86
C ALA A 494 -7.46 -11.19 8.27
N LYS A 495 -6.24 -11.00 7.76
CA LYS A 495 -5.41 -9.80 7.97
C LYS A 495 -6.10 -8.53 7.47
N VAL A 496 -6.72 -8.56 6.29
CA VAL A 496 -7.46 -7.43 5.70
C VAL A 496 -8.64 -7.05 6.59
N THR A 497 -9.50 -8.01 6.93
CA THR A 497 -10.70 -7.79 7.75
C THR A 497 -10.34 -7.27 9.15
N ARG A 498 -9.32 -7.85 9.78
CA ARG A 498 -8.80 -7.45 11.08
C ARG A 498 -8.23 -6.03 11.07
N SER A 499 -7.36 -5.73 10.10
CA SER A 499 -6.71 -4.42 9.99
C SER A 499 -7.73 -3.30 9.71
N ALA A 500 -8.71 -3.56 8.85
CA ALA A 500 -9.80 -2.64 8.59
C ALA A 500 -10.57 -2.28 9.87
N LEU A 501 -10.93 -3.28 10.68
CA LEU A 501 -11.63 -3.07 11.95
C LEU A 501 -10.78 -2.29 12.97
N GLN A 502 -9.50 -2.65 13.14
CA GLN A 502 -8.60 -2.01 14.09
C GLN A 502 -8.32 -0.54 13.73
N ASN A 503 -8.03 -0.25 12.46
CA ASN A 503 -7.74 1.10 12.01
C ASN A 503 -8.98 1.99 12.08
N ALA A 504 -10.15 1.47 11.69
CA ALA A 504 -11.42 2.17 11.83
C ALA A 504 -11.73 2.54 13.29
N ALA A 505 -11.57 1.59 14.20
CA ALA A 505 -11.82 1.79 15.62
C ALA A 505 -10.84 2.79 16.26
N SER A 506 -9.55 2.72 15.90
CA SER A 506 -8.54 3.63 16.40
C SER A 506 -8.88 5.08 16.09
N VAL A 507 -9.17 5.38 14.82
CA VAL A 507 -9.53 6.75 14.40
C VAL A 507 -10.89 7.17 14.95
N ALA A 508 -11.89 6.29 14.95
CA ALA A 508 -13.21 6.58 15.54
C ALA A 508 -13.10 6.93 17.03
N ALA A 509 -12.32 6.18 17.81
CA ALA A 509 -12.09 6.46 19.22
C ALA A 509 -11.42 7.83 19.45
N MET A 510 -10.45 8.20 18.62
CA MET A 510 -9.82 9.52 18.66
C MET A 510 -10.80 10.63 18.29
N PHE A 511 -11.59 10.43 17.24
CA PHE A 511 -12.61 11.36 16.81
C PHE A 511 -13.64 11.66 17.94
N LEU A 512 -14.14 10.61 18.59
CA LEU A 512 -15.16 10.74 19.64
C LEU A 512 -14.63 11.47 20.88
N THR A 513 -13.33 11.41 21.15
CA THR A 513 -12.70 12.12 22.29
C THR A 513 -12.32 13.57 21.96
N THR A 514 -12.55 14.04 20.72
CA THR A 514 -12.23 15.41 20.32
C THR A 514 -13.24 16.39 20.90
N GLU A 515 -12.74 17.46 21.55
CA GLU A 515 -13.56 18.53 22.13
C GLU A 515 -13.39 19.87 21.40
N ALA A 516 -12.20 20.13 20.85
CA ALA A 516 -11.92 21.36 20.12
C ALA A 516 -11.19 21.06 18.81
N VAL A 517 -11.48 21.83 17.79
CA VAL A 517 -10.81 21.78 16.48
C VAL A 517 -10.29 23.15 16.11
N VAL A 518 -9.03 23.23 15.70
CA VAL A 518 -8.31 24.47 15.40
C VAL A 518 -7.91 24.49 13.94
N ALA A 519 -8.40 25.45 13.18
CA ALA A 519 -8.06 25.65 11.77
C ALA A 519 -7.37 26.99 11.53
N ASP A 520 -6.67 27.11 10.42
CA ASP A 520 -6.21 28.41 9.94
C ASP A 520 -7.41 29.22 9.44
N LYS A 521 -7.48 30.50 9.84
CA LYS A 521 -8.51 31.39 9.33
C LYS A 521 -8.18 31.71 7.86
N PRO A 522 -9.12 31.52 6.93
CA PRO A 522 -8.89 31.88 5.53
C PRO A 522 -8.42 33.34 5.41
N GLU A 523 -7.34 33.58 4.69
CA GLU A 523 -6.97 34.94 4.35
C GLU A 523 -8.08 35.53 3.47
N PRO A 524 -8.57 36.77 3.77
CA PRO A 524 -9.48 37.43 2.87
C PRO A 524 -8.80 37.48 1.50
N LYS A 525 -9.43 36.94 0.46
CA LYS A 525 -8.97 37.09 -0.93
C LYS A 525 -8.76 38.59 -1.10
N GLY A 526 -7.50 39.04 -1.20
CA GLY A 526 -7.14 40.43 -1.35
C GLY A 526 -7.97 41.03 -2.49
N ALA A 527 -8.67 42.10 -2.20
CA ALA A 527 -9.35 42.86 -3.24
C ALA A 527 -8.36 43.04 -4.39
N ALA A 528 -8.73 42.61 -5.58
CA ALA A 528 -7.92 42.77 -6.76
C ALA A 528 -7.43 44.23 -6.77
N ALA A 529 -6.11 44.42 -6.80
CA ALA A 529 -5.53 45.75 -6.87
C ALA A 529 -6.24 46.49 -8.00
N PRO A 530 -6.74 47.71 -7.79
CA PRO A 530 -7.39 48.44 -8.84
C PRO A 530 -6.39 48.55 -10.00
N ASP A 531 -6.82 48.13 -11.16
CA ASP A 531 -6.11 48.24 -12.42
C ASP A 531 -5.75 49.74 -12.63
N MET A 532 -4.51 50.13 -12.33
CA MET A 532 -3.95 51.43 -12.67
C MET A 532 -3.57 51.44 -14.13
N GLY A 533 -4.53 51.05 -14.97
CA GLY A 533 -4.50 51.26 -16.38
C GLY A 533 -5.04 52.64 -16.75
N GLY A 534 -4.17 53.56 -17.05
CA GLY A 534 -4.62 54.78 -17.70
C GLY A 534 -3.92 56.07 -17.27
N MET A 535 -2.68 56.25 -17.61
CA MET A 535 -2.12 57.57 -17.89
C MET A 535 -0.89 57.45 -18.76
N GLY A 536 -1.16 57.18 -20.02
CA GLY A 536 -0.19 57.28 -21.10
C GLY A 536 -0.76 58.22 -22.16
N GLY A 537 -0.30 59.39 -22.20
CA GLY A 537 -0.62 60.30 -23.29
C GLY A 537 -0.19 61.72 -22.99
N MET A 538 0.92 62.13 -23.44
CA MET A 538 1.14 63.38 -24.15
C MET A 538 2.62 63.74 -24.17
N GLY A 539 3.05 64.11 -25.34
CA GLY A 539 4.28 64.85 -25.48
C GLY A 539 5.12 64.38 -26.63
N GLY A 540 4.71 64.79 -27.79
CA GLY A 540 5.54 64.85 -28.97
C GLY A 540 6.39 66.11 -28.96
N MET A 541 7.15 66.27 -30.08
CA MET A 541 7.96 67.37 -30.54
C MET A 541 9.39 67.48 -29.99
N MET A 542 10.33 67.06 -30.68
CA MET A 542 11.24 67.70 -31.67
C MET A 542 12.30 66.67 -32.05
#